data_4eddcedcdee0932f5eb910d4a027db1b
#
_entry.id   4eddcedcdee0932f5eb910d4a027db1b
#
_cell.length_a   1.000
_cell.length_b   1.000
_cell.length_c   1.000
_cell.angle_alpha   90.00
_cell.angle_beta   90.00
_cell.angle_gamma   90.00
#
_symmetry.space_group_name_H-M   'P 1'
#
loop_
_entity.id
_entity.type
_entity.pdbx_description
1 polymer ?
#
loop_
_entity_poly.entity_id
_entity_poly.type
_entity_poly.pdbx_seq_one_letter_code
_entity_poly.pdbx_strand_id
1 'polypeptide(L)'
;MKRILPLLMAALLLPALSLGAAAAGQAEIVRAFGVGETLYTYVDLGEGGQPITRAEATLDGRTFQTTGRLETVRQAGSPVSYLLMVDASTSMPGFQEDVVGFAEGLVELSGENTRFTLATFGEGFQVTGEDVSPEEVPEQLAGLRYSEPITQLHSAIDQALDYFEGLPRQGNELRSLVILTDAVEYDPQGGIQYVTLLDRIKRSDVMLHAIGFGGDRAALDRLNQLVEASDGSQWEIGEACTADQAADRLVEYTGRLFVLGFDLSGYVSDGAEQPLSLVFSSGAELVGQAESQVTLPVSQDPGAEPEPDSGTELPAPEPEPGGGAPAAQPAAPEEQPEPSALPLALGVGAAVLVVILAAVVLGRRKKPEEVPQPAPAGIYMRLEVVRGAQRTERTEFTLRDELHIGRDPACDIAFDDETLSLRNSRVFLDQGAVYLEDLQSQNGTRVNGTPVYAPVRLRSGDEISVGSASFRLKF
;
A
#
# COMPACT_ATOMS: atom_id res chain seq x y z
N MET A 1 8.80 58.03 43.66
CA MET A 1 9.27 56.71 44.15
C MET A 1 8.10 55.72 44.04
N LYS A 2 7.97 54.99 42.96
CA LYS A 2 7.05 53.85 42.82
C LYS A 2 7.85 52.67 42.30
N ARG A 3 8.01 51.66 43.15
CA ARG A 3 8.70 50.40 42.83
C ARG A 3 7.80 49.53 41.97
N ILE A 4 8.24 49.17 40.76
CA ILE A 4 7.63 48.19 39.90
C ILE A 4 8.31 46.86 40.14
N LEU A 5 7.56 45.90 40.65
CA LEU A 5 7.97 44.53 40.93
C LEU A 5 7.82 43.73 39.60
N PRO A 6 8.85 43.05 39.10
CA PRO A 6 8.65 42.16 37.95
C PRO A 6 8.08 40.83 38.43
N LEU A 7 6.96 40.45 37.81
CA LEU A 7 6.36 39.12 37.95
C LEU A 7 7.27 38.11 37.26
N LEU A 8 7.95 37.28 38.03
CA LEU A 8 8.64 36.08 37.53
C LEU A 8 7.58 35.04 37.16
N MET A 9 7.40 34.81 35.88
CA MET A 9 6.71 33.66 35.38
C MET A 9 7.64 32.44 35.51
N ALA A 10 7.40 31.62 36.54
CA ALA A 10 8.06 30.33 36.71
C ALA A 10 7.51 29.40 35.65
N ALA A 11 8.27 29.20 34.58
CA ALA A 11 8.07 28.06 33.67
C ALA A 11 8.38 26.78 34.45
N LEU A 12 7.37 26.03 34.82
CA LEU A 12 7.50 24.66 35.30
C LEU A 12 8.06 23.82 34.14
N LEU A 13 9.36 23.68 34.08
CA LEU A 13 10.04 22.60 33.39
C LEU A 13 9.71 21.32 34.17
N LEU A 14 8.73 20.58 33.69
CA LEU A 14 8.60 19.16 34.05
C LEU A 14 9.91 18.49 33.62
N PRO A 15 10.63 17.82 34.50
CA PRO A 15 11.72 16.97 34.07
C PRO A 15 11.11 15.85 33.26
N ALA A 16 11.44 15.78 31.98
CA ALA A 16 11.30 14.55 31.21
C ALA A 16 12.13 13.50 31.95
N LEU A 17 11.45 12.66 32.71
CA LEU A 17 12.02 11.41 33.19
C LEU A 17 12.37 10.60 31.94
N SER A 18 13.61 10.72 31.49
CA SER A 18 14.23 9.69 30.71
C SER A 18 14.39 8.47 31.61
N LEU A 19 13.29 7.70 31.80
CA LEU A 19 13.46 6.32 32.20
C LEU A 19 14.33 5.70 31.10
N GLY A 20 15.43 5.09 31.51
CA GLY A 20 16.31 4.36 30.63
C GLY A 20 15.48 3.37 29.83
N ALA A 21 15.35 3.64 28.54
CA ALA A 21 14.90 2.65 27.60
C ALA A 21 15.98 1.56 27.58
N ALA A 22 15.81 0.52 28.39
CA ALA A 22 16.29 -0.79 27.98
C ALA A 22 15.79 -0.95 26.54
N ALA A 23 16.64 -1.32 25.62
CA ALA A 23 16.29 -1.45 24.22
C ALA A 23 14.99 -2.28 24.11
N ALA A 24 13.87 -1.59 24.00
CA ALA A 24 12.59 -2.22 23.73
C ALA A 24 12.77 -2.94 22.41
N GLY A 25 12.49 -4.24 22.34
CA GLY A 25 12.52 -4.99 21.11
C GLY A 25 11.74 -4.22 20.05
N GLN A 26 12.22 -4.19 18.84
CA GLN A 26 11.54 -3.52 17.74
C GLN A 26 10.30 -4.37 17.42
N ALA A 27 9.15 -3.97 17.97
CA ALA A 27 7.86 -4.55 17.60
C ALA A 27 7.40 -3.95 16.27
N GLU A 28 6.81 -4.74 15.42
CA GLU A 28 6.32 -4.33 14.11
C GLU A 28 4.88 -4.79 13.90
N ILE A 29 3.99 -3.87 13.47
CA ILE A 29 2.64 -4.21 13.06
C ILE A 29 2.72 -4.67 11.61
N VAL A 30 2.67 -5.98 11.41
CA VAL A 30 2.73 -6.59 10.08
C VAL A 30 1.43 -6.37 9.33
N ARG A 31 0.27 -6.54 10.00
CA ARG A 31 -1.05 -6.28 9.40
C ARG A 31 -2.02 -5.76 10.46
N ALA A 32 -2.91 -4.88 10.01
CA ALA A 32 -4.01 -4.38 10.81
C ALA A 32 -5.26 -4.24 9.94
N PHE A 33 -6.40 -4.76 10.40
CA PHE A 33 -7.67 -4.70 9.68
C PHE A 33 -8.86 -4.82 10.60
N GLY A 34 -10.01 -4.30 10.17
CA GLY A 34 -11.27 -4.40 10.91
C GLY A 34 -12.17 -5.51 10.40
N VAL A 35 -12.79 -6.27 11.32
CA VAL A 35 -13.87 -7.21 11.01
C VAL A 35 -15.01 -6.97 12.00
N GLY A 36 -16.15 -6.49 11.52
CA GLY A 36 -17.24 -6.03 12.40
C GLY A 36 -16.75 -4.93 13.34
N GLU A 37 -16.95 -5.12 14.64
CA GLU A 37 -16.50 -4.19 15.69
C GLU A 37 -15.13 -4.59 16.29
N THR A 38 -14.35 -5.43 15.64
CA THR A 38 -13.04 -5.86 16.13
C THR A 38 -11.94 -5.41 15.21
N LEU A 39 -10.92 -4.73 15.75
CA LEU A 39 -9.63 -4.52 15.09
C LEU A 39 -8.75 -5.75 15.37
N TYR A 40 -8.30 -6.40 14.32
CA TYR A 40 -7.26 -7.43 14.40
C TYR A 40 -5.92 -6.88 13.96
N THR A 41 -4.85 -7.27 14.66
CA THR A 41 -3.48 -6.95 14.27
C THR A 41 -2.61 -8.18 14.35
N TYR A 42 -1.71 -8.31 13.37
CA TYR A 42 -0.61 -9.26 13.40
C TYR A 42 0.66 -8.49 13.70
N VAL A 43 1.43 -8.97 14.70
CA VAL A 43 2.59 -8.26 15.21
C VAL A 43 3.78 -9.20 15.27
N ASP A 44 4.90 -8.79 14.70
CA ASP A 44 6.20 -9.42 14.93
C ASP A 44 6.92 -8.70 16.10
N LEU A 45 7.26 -9.44 17.13
CA LEU A 45 8.01 -8.94 18.28
C LEU A 45 9.51 -9.20 18.16
N GLY A 46 9.96 -9.76 17.03
CA GLY A 46 11.33 -10.19 16.84
C GLY A 46 11.72 -11.40 17.66
N GLU A 47 12.98 -11.84 17.48
CA GLU A 47 13.53 -12.97 18.22
C GLU A 47 13.99 -12.54 19.62
N GLY A 48 13.64 -13.33 20.64
CA GLY A 48 14.12 -13.13 22.00
C GLY A 48 13.40 -12.07 22.82
N GLY A 49 12.19 -11.67 22.40
CA GLY A 49 11.35 -10.71 23.14
C GLY A 49 10.93 -11.20 24.53
N GLN A 50 10.78 -10.28 25.48
CA GLN A 50 10.18 -10.58 26.80
C GLN A 50 8.72 -11.01 26.62
N PRO A 51 8.19 -11.90 27.50
CA PRO A 51 6.79 -12.29 27.42
C PRO A 51 5.89 -11.07 27.63
N ILE A 52 4.99 -10.82 26.69
CA ILE A 52 3.96 -9.78 26.82
C ILE A 52 2.82 -10.28 27.70
N THR A 53 2.35 -9.42 28.61
CA THR A 53 1.17 -9.70 29.42
C THR A 53 0.00 -8.80 29.10
N ARG A 54 0.24 -7.69 28.36
CA ARG A 54 -0.78 -6.71 27.97
C ARG A 54 -0.39 -6.03 26.67
N ALA A 55 -1.38 -5.79 25.81
CA ALA A 55 -1.26 -4.94 24.65
C ALA A 55 -2.42 -3.94 24.61
N GLU A 56 -2.13 -2.72 24.20
CA GLU A 56 -3.09 -1.62 24.06
C GLU A 56 -2.96 -1.02 22.65
N ALA A 57 -4.11 -0.79 22.01
CA ALA A 57 -4.18 -0.08 20.73
C ALA A 57 -4.68 1.35 20.95
N THR A 58 -4.10 2.31 20.27
CA THR A 58 -4.58 3.69 20.24
C THR A 58 -4.94 4.05 18.80
N LEU A 59 -6.20 4.47 18.60
CA LEU A 59 -6.76 4.99 17.36
C LEU A 59 -7.43 6.33 17.66
N ASP A 60 -7.13 7.36 16.90
CA ASP A 60 -7.71 8.70 17.06
C ASP A 60 -7.74 9.18 18.53
N GLY A 61 -6.65 8.92 19.27
CA GLY A 61 -6.51 9.29 20.66
C GLY A 61 -7.35 8.46 21.65
N ARG A 62 -8.08 7.43 21.20
CA ARG A 62 -8.79 6.48 22.05
C ARG A 62 -7.97 5.21 22.23
N THR A 63 -7.93 4.69 23.45
CA THR A 63 -7.19 3.48 23.79
C THR A 63 -8.13 2.30 23.96
N PHE A 64 -7.79 1.20 23.34
CA PHE A 64 -8.53 -0.07 23.34
C PHE A 64 -7.65 -1.16 23.94
N GLN A 65 -8.27 -2.06 24.71
CA GLN A 65 -7.60 -3.20 25.32
C GLN A 65 -7.82 -4.46 24.47
N THR A 66 -6.86 -5.38 24.52
CA THR A 66 -7.03 -6.69 23.87
C THR A 66 -8.20 -7.47 24.45
N THR A 67 -8.95 -8.15 23.58
CA THR A 67 -10.13 -8.95 23.93
C THR A 67 -9.82 -10.41 24.24
N GLY A 68 -8.60 -10.88 24.01
CA GLY A 68 -8.23 -12.29 24.14
C GLY A 68 -6.90 -12.51 24.84
N ARG A 69 -6.39 -13.73 24.69
CA ARG A 69 -5.04 -14.07 25.11
C ARG A 69 -4.04 -13.48 24.10
N LEU A 70 -2.85 -13.20 24.59
CA LEU A 70 -1.73 -12.80 23.77
C LEU A 70 -1.01 -14.05 23.26
N GLU A 71 -1.46 -14.57 22.15
CA GLU A 71 -1.02 -15.84 21.56
C GLU A 71 -0.49 -15.59 20.14
N THR A 72 0.44 -16.42 19.72
CA THR A 72 0.86 -16.42 18.32
C THR A 72 -0.17 -17.11 17.43
N VAL A 73 -0.08 -16.91 16.10
CA VAL A 73 -0.93 -17.59 15.11
C VAL A 73 -0.95 -19.09 15.36
N ARG A 74 0.23 -19.70 15.60
CA ARG A 74 0.36 -21.13 15.91
C ARG A 74 -0.30 -21.52 17.24
N GLN A 75 -0.12 -20.73 18.29
CA GLN A 75 -0.70 -21.03 19.62
C GLN A 75 -2.21 -20.86 19.64
N ALA A 76 -2.71 -19.83 18.96
CA ALA A 76 -4.14 -19.55 18.85
C ALA A 76 -4.88 -20.51 17.90
N GLY A 77 -4.14 -21.24 17.05
CA GLY A 77 -4.72 -22.02 15.95
C GLY A 77 -5.51 -21.14 14.99
N SER A 78 -5.01 -19.92 14.73
CA SER A 78 -5.70 -18.96 13.86
C SER A 78 -5.83 -19.50 12.44
N PRO A 79 -6.94 -19.22 11.75
CA PRO A 79 -7.08 -19.58 10.34
C PRO A 79 -6.00 -18.93 9.49
N VAL A 80 -5.37 -19.68 8.59
CA VAL A 80 -4.40 -19.20 7.61
C VAL A 80 -4.90 -19.59 6.23
N SER A 81 -5.01 -18.63 5.32
CA SER A 81 -5.38 -18.88 3.94
C SER A 81 -4.21 -18.56 3.02
N TYR A 82 -3.67 -19.57 2.39
CA TYR A 82 -2.65 -19.45 1.36
C TYR A 82 -3.26 -19.47 -0.03
N LEU A 83 -2.98 -18.44 -0.83
CA LEU A 83 -3.17 -18.46 -2.27
C LEU A 83 -1.80 -18.72 -2.90
N LEU A 84 -1.58 -19.93 -3.40
CA LEU A 84 -0.36 -20.30 -4.11
C LEU A 84 -0.51 -19.91 -5.58
N MET A 85 0.19 -18.86 -5.99
CA MET A 85 0.15 -18.31 -7.34
C MET A 85 1.42 -18.69 -8.09
N VAL A 86 1.30 -19.61 -9.05
CA VAL A 86 2.43 -20.19 -9.76
C VAL A 86 2.56 -19.59 -11.15
N ASP A 87 3.74 -19.15 -11.48
CA ASP A 87 4.14 -18.74 -12.82
C ASP A 87 4.05 -19.90 -13.81
N ALA A 88 3.16 -19.77 -14.81
CA ALA A 88 2.95 -20.79 -15.85
C ALA A 88 3.77 -20.51 -17.12
N SER A 89 4.75 -19.61 -17.07
CA SER A 89 5.57 -19.23 -18.20
C SER A 89 6.52 -20.33 -18.66
N THR A 90 6.96 -20.20 -19.91
CA THR A 90 7.84 -21.20 -20.56
C THR A 90 9.26 -21.25 -19.97
N SER A 91 9.64 -20.35 -19.07
CA SER A 91 10.91 -20.37 -18.32
C SER A 91 10.89 -21.31 -17.10
N MET A 92 9.71 -21.62 -16.59
CA MET A 92 9.50 -22.34 -15.31
C MET A 92 9.65 -23.87 -15.34
N PRO A 93 9.61 -24.62 -16.47
CA PRO A 93 9.62 -26.09 -16.46
C PRO A 93 10.81 -26.72 -15.70
N GLY A 94 11.95 -26.02 -15.67
CA GLY A 94 13.15 -26.49 -14.95
C GLY A 94 13.03 -26.46 -13.43
N PHE A 95 12.02 -25.79 -12.88
CA PHE A 95 11.79 -25.60 -11.45
C PHE A 95 10.56 -26.37 -10.93
N GLN A 96 9.95 -27.22 -11.75
CA GLN A 96 8.78 -28.02 -11.40
C GLN A 96 8.96 -28.83 -10.12
N GLU A 97 10.11 -29.51 -9.95
CA GLU A 97 10.39 -30.32 -8.78
C GLU A 97 10.45 -29.45 -7.51
N ASP A 98 11.04 -28.26 -7.61
CA ASP A 98 11.13 -27.32 -6.48
C ASP A 98 9.76 -26.72 -6.12
N VAL A 99 8.90 -26.42 -7.12
CA VAL A 99 7.54 -25.96 -6.90
C VAL A 99 6.73 -27.00 -6.13
N VAL A 100 6.82 -28.27 -6.55
CA VAL A 100 6.12 -29.37 -5.87
C VAL A 100 6.70 -29.63 -4.48
N GLY A 101 8.03 -29.67 -4.33
CA GLY A 101 8.70 -29.87 -3.04
C GLY A 101 8.36 -28.78 -2.03
N PHE A 102 8.29 -27.51 -2.48
CA PHE A 102 7.81 -26.42 -1.61
C PHE A 102 6.36 -26.65 -1.14
N ALA A 103 5.48 -27.08 -2.04
CA ALA A 103 4.09 -27.33 -1.70
C ALA A 103 3.94 -28.52 -0.73
N GLU A 104 4.70 -29.60 -0.92
CA GLU A 104 4.74 -30.76 -0.01
C GLU A 104 5.17 -30.31 1.40
N GLY A 105 6.29 -29.58 1.51
CA GLY A 105 6.76 -29.07 2.77
C GLY A 105 5.76 -28.09 3.43
N LEU A 106 5.14 -27.21 2.65
CA LEU A 106 4.15 -26.27 3.17
C LEU A 106 2.92 -26.99 3.74
N VAL A 107 2.41 -27.99 3.03
CA VAL A 107 1.25 -28.79 3.48
C VAL A 107 1.59 -29.57 4.72
N GLU A 108 2.75 -30.25 4.78
CA GLU A 108 3.17 -31.05 5.93
C GLU A 108 3.31 -30.23 7.22
N LEU A 109 3.79 -28.97 7.09
CA LEU A 109 4.06 -28.08 8.22
C LEU A 109 2.85 -27.23 8.62
N SER A 110 1.81 -27.15 7.78
CA SER A 110 0.63 -26.33 8.00
C SER A 110 -0.29 -26.93 9.08
N GLY A 111 -1.02 -26.03 9.79
CA GLY A 111 -1.98 -26.44 10.81
C GLY A 111 -3.33 -26.87 10.21
N GLU A 112 -4.17 -27.51 11.04
CA GLU A 112 -5.51 -28.01 10.64
C GLU A 112 -6.46 -26.89 10.12
N ASN A 113 -6.25 -25.62 10.52
CA ASN A 113 -7.06 -24.48 10.11
C ASN A 113 -6.45 -23.74 8.89
N THR A 114 -5.60 -24.41 8.13
CA THR A 114 -5.01 -23.86 6.90
C THR A 114 -5.88 -24.20 5.70
N ARG A 115 -6.08 -23.22 4.83
CA ARG A 115 -6.78 -23.36 3.54
C ARG A 115 -5.82 -23.06 2.41
N PHE A 116 -6.01 -23.79 1.31
CA PHE A 116 -5.20 -23.64 0.11
C PHE A 116 -6.08 -23.29 -1.08
N THR A 117 -5.72 -22.22 -1.76
CA THR A 117 -6.23 -21.87 -3.08
C THR A 117 -5.06 -21.91 -4.04
N LEU A 118 -5.26 -22.50 -5.21
CA LEU A 118 -4.26 -22.58 -6.26
C LEU A 118 -4.62 -21.65 -7.41
N ALA A 119 -3.64 -20.92 -7.90
CA ALA A 119 -3.77 -20.09 -9.07
C ALA A 119 -2.52 -20.17 -9.95
N THR A 120 -2.68 -19.89 -11.23
CA THR A 120 -1.59 -19.70 -12.17
C THR A 120 -1.64 -18.30 -12.76
N PHE A 121 -0.51 -17.83 -13.25
CA PHE A 121 -0.43 -16.62 -14.03
C PHE A 121 0.56 -16.75 -15.19
N GLY A 122 0.34 -15.92 -16.20
CA GLY A 122 1.11 -15.81 -17.41
C GLY A 122 0.54 -14.64 -18.20
N GLU A 123 -0.27 -14.88 -19.24
CA GLU A 123 -1.06 -13.85 -19.94
C GLU A 123 -2.17 -13.25 -19.05
N GLY A 124 -2.50 -13.89 -17.91
CA GLY A 124 -3.49 -13.44 -16.95
C GLY A 124 -3.44 -14.28 -15.69
N PHE A 125 -4.19 -13.86 -14.68
CA PHE A 125 -4.39 -14.58 -13.43
C PHE A 125 -5.57 -15.53 -13.53
N GLN A 126 -5.40 -16.78 -13.12
CA GLN A 126 -6.46 -17.79 -13.13
C GLN A 126 -6.44 -18.63 -11.87
N VAL A 127 -7.52 -18.63 -11.11
CA VAL A 127 -7.72 -19.58 -10.00
C VAL A 127 -8.00 -20.96 -10.60
N THR A 128 -7.19 -21.96 -10.24
CA THR A 128 -7.26 -23.32 -10.73
C THR A 128 -7.87 -24.29 -9.72
N GLY A 129 -7.87 -23.95 -8.44
CA GLY A 129 -8.51 -24.73 -7.37
C GLY A 129 -8.80 -23.85 -6.15
N GLU A 130 -10.03 -23.92 -5.66
CA GLU A 130 -10.46 -23.25 -4.42
C GLU A 130 -10.66 -24.28 -3.31
N ASP A 131 -10.24 -23.94 -2.09
CA ASP A 131 -10.34 -24.80 -0.88
C ASP A 131 -9.85 -26.23 -1.14
N VAL A 132 -8.66 -26.30 -1.80
CA VAL A 132 -8.04 -27.57 -2.19
C VAL A 132 -7.59 -28.33 -0.95
N SER A 133 -7.89 -29.64 -0.91
CA SER A 133 -7.44 -30.47 0.21
C SER A 133 -5.91 -30.54 0.28
N PRO A 134 -5.31 -30.54 1.48
CA PRO A 134 -3.85 -30.54 1.63
C PRO A 134 -3.14 -31.62 0.80
N GLU A 135 -3.69 -32.82 0.73
CA GLU A 135 -3.09 -33.93 0.00
C GLU A 135 -3.12 -33.71 -1.55
N GLU A 136 -4.11 -32.94 -2.06
CA GLU A 136 -4.23 -32.65 -3.48
C GLU A 136 -3.36 -31.50 -3.96
N VAL A 137 -2.89 -30.62 -3.06
CA VAL A 137 -2.10 -29.44 -3.44
C VAL A 137 -0.84 -29.81 -4.23
N PRO A 138 0.04 -30.69 -3.77
CA PRO A 138 1.23 -31.08 -4.54
C PRO A 138 0.88 -31.82 -5.85
N GLU A 139 -0.18 -32.65 -5.84
CA GLU A 139 -0.62 -33.39 -7.02
C GLU A 139 -1.09 -32.46 -8.12
N GLN A 140 -1.91 -31.45 -7.78
CA GLN A 140 -2.38 -30.46 -8.75
C GLN A 140 -1.24 -29.61 -9.30
N LEU A 141 -0.28 -29.22 -8.46
CA LEU A 141 0.91 -28.47 -8.90
C LEU A 141 1.84 -29.32 -9.77
N ALA A 142 1.99 -30.62 -9.48
CA ALA A 142 2.74 -31.53 -10.35
C ALA A 142 2.12 -31.69 -11.76
N GLY A 143 0.81 -31.46 -11.87
CA GLY A 143 0.08 -31.48 -13.14
C GLY A 143 0.13 -30.18 -13.94
N LEU A 144 0.76 -29.11 -13.45
CA LEU A 144 0.81 -27.83 -14.13
C LEU A 144 1.50 -27.91 -15.50
N ARG A 145 1.03 -27.09 -16.41
CA ARG A 145 1.63 -26.90 -17.74
C ARG A 145 2.20 -25.49 -17.85
N TYR A 146 3.47 -25.41 -18.16
CA TYR A 146 4.19 -24.16 -18.36
C TYR A 146 4.23 -23.83 -19.84
N SER A 147 3.23 -23.10 -20.32
CA SER A 147 3.05 -22.83 -21.76
C SER A 147 2.80 -21.36 -22.08
N GLU A 148 2.74 -20.52 -21.06
CA GLU A 148 2.45 -19.10 -21.23
C GLU A 148 3.66 -18.34 -21.80
N PRO A 149 3.53 -17.65 -22.95
CA PRO A 149 4.64 -16.93 -23.55
C PRO A 149 4.88 -15.54 -22.94
N ILE A 150 3.96 -15.07 -22.10
CA ILE A 150 3.95 -13.75 -21.45
C ILE A 150 3.87 -13.98 -19.95
N THR A 151 4.48 -13.06 -19.18
CA THR A 151 4.45 -13.08 -17.72
C THR A 151 4.03 -11.71 -17.20
N GLN A 152 2.74 -11.57 -16.90
CA GLN A 152 2.15 -10.33 -16.37
C GLN A 152 2.12 -10.39 -14.83
N LEU A 153 3.28 -10.46 -14.19
CA LEU A 153 3.42 -10.65 -12.74
C LEU A 153 2.72 -9.54 -11.94
N HIS A 154 2.94 -8.27 -12.29
CA HIS A 154 2.32 -7.15 -11.58
C HIS A 154 0.80 -7.16 -11.68
N SER A 155 0.26 -7.43 -12.87
CA SER A 155 -1.19 -7.55 -13.09
C SER A 155 -1.77 -8.77 -12.37
N ALA A 156 -1.00 -9.87 -12.27
CA ALA A 156 -1.43 -11.06 -11.55
C ALA A 156 -1.50 -10.82 -10.03
N ILE A 157 -0.53 -10.12 -9.46
CA ILE A 157 -0.56 -9.73 -8.04
C ILE A 157 -1.79 -8.85 -7.77
N ASP A 158 -2.06 -7.86 -8.63
CA ASP A 158 -3.22 -6.98 -8.50
C ASP A 158 -4.53 -7.75 -8.51
N GLN A 159 -4.70 -8.70 -9.46
CA GLN A 159 -5.87 -9.57 -9.56
C GLN A 159 -5.99 -10.56 -8.38
N ALA A 160 -4.87 -11.04 -7.84
CA ALA A 160 -4.87 -11.87 -6.64
C ALA A 160 -5.34 -11.10 -5.40
N LEU A 161 -5.00 -9.80 -5.30
CA LEU A 161 -5.54 -8.94 -4.25
C LEU A 161 -7.05 -8.71 -4.45
N ASP A 162 -7.54 -8.48 -5.69
CA ASP A 162 -8.98 -8.41 -6.01
C ASP A 162 -9.71 -9.69 -5.58
N TYR A 163 -9.10 -10.85 -5.85
CA TYR A 163 -9.67 -12.14 -5.43
C TYR A 163 -9.86 -12.21 -3.92
N PHE A 164 -8.85 -11.85 -3.13
CA PHE A 164 -8.97 -11.83 -1.68
C PHE A 164 -10.00 -10.80 -1.17
N GLU A 165 -10.07 -9.62 -1.78
CA GLU A 165 -11.04 -8.58 -1.44
C GLU A 165 -12.48 -9.04 -1.70
N GLY A 166 -12.69 -9.86 -2.74
CA GLY A 166 -13.99 -10.47 -3.04
C GLY A 166 -14.44 -11.57 -2.08
N LEU A 167 -13.54 -12.11 -1.24
CA LEU A 167 -13.85 -13.16 -0.29
C LEU A 167 -14.23 -12.61 1.10
N PRO A 168 -15.29 -13.14 1.74
CA PRO A 168 -15.61 -12.77 3.11
C PRO A 168 -14.46 -13.14 4.05
N ARG A 169 -14.08 -12.21 4.94
CA ARG A 169 -13.03 -12.46 5.92
C ARG A 169 -13.57 -13.21 7.13
N GLN A 170 -12.81 -14.19 7.61
CA GLN A 170 -13.19 -15.01 8.76
C GLN A 170 -12.44 -14.56 10.03
N GLY A 171 -13.02 -13.60 10.77
CA GLY A 171 -12.44 -13.15 12.04
C GLY A 171 -10.97 -12.74 11.92
N ASN A 172 -10.10 -13.40 12.68
CA ASN A 172 -8.65 -13.19 12.67
C ASN A 172 -7.90 -14.02 11.61
N GLU A 173 -8.49 -14.27 10.45
CA GLU A 173 -7.85 -15.01 9.36
C GLU A 173 -6.59 -14.28 8.83
N LEU A 174 -5.45 -14.99 8.79
CA LEU A 174 -4.23 -14.51 8.12
C LEU A 174 -4.28 -14.88 6.64
N ARG A 175 -4.28 -13.89 5.77
CA ARG A 175 -4.28 -14.06 4.31
C ARG A 175 -2.88 -13.89 3.76
N SER A 176 -2.41 -14.87 3.02
CA SER A 176 -1.08 -14.89 2.43
C SER A 176 -1.12 -15.24 0.95
N LEU A 177 -0.63 -14.35 0.11
CA LEU A 177 -0.34 -14.61 -1.30
C LEU A 177 1.10 -15.13 -1.40
N VAL A 178 1.29 -16.35 -1.83
CA VAL A 178 2.61 -16.97 -2.05
C VAL A 178 2.86 -17.06 -3.54
N ILE A 179 3.85 -16.34 -4.03
CA ILE A 179 4.18 -16.21 -5.45
C ILE A 179 5.37 -17.12 -5.76
N LEU A 180 5.20 -18.07 -6.68
CA LEU A 180 6.25 -19.00 -7.11
C LEU A 180 6.63 -18.64 -8.55
N THR A 181 7.81 -18.02 -8.78
CA THR A 181 8.20 -17.44 -10.07
C THR A 181 9.71 -17.21 -10.18
N ASP A 182 10.21 -17.11 -11.41
CA ASP A 182 11.55 -16.56 -11.70
C ASP A 182 11.55 -15.02 -11.76
N ALA A 183 10.39 -14.41 -11.53
CA ALA A 183 10.13 -12.96 -11.46
C ALA A 183 10.44 -12.17 -12.75
N VAL A 184 10.63 -12.84 -13.87
CA VAL A 184 10.91 -12.16 -15.14
C VAL A 184 9.61 -11.62 -15.74
N GLU A 185 9.34 -10.33 -15.46
CA GLU A 185 8.18 -9.63 -16.00
C GLU A 185 8.32 -9.43 -17.51
N TYR A 186 7.32 -9.83 -18.25
CA TYR A 186 7.20 -9.55 -19.68
C TYR A 186 5.75 -9.20 -20.01
N ASP A 187 5.41 -7.93 -19.95
CA ASP A 187 4.10 -7.39 -20.31
C ASP A 187 4.19 -6.40 -21.48
N PRO A 188 4.01 -6.88 -22.72
CA PRO A 188 4.09 -6.01 -23.91
C PRO A 188 2.90 -5.04 -24.04
N GLN A 189 1.83 -5.23 -23.28
CA GLN A 189 0.62 -4.41 -23.32
C GLN A 189 0.60 -3.31 -22.27
N GLY A 190 1.50 -3.38 -21.27
CA GLY A 190 1.61 -2.42 -20.18
C GLY A 190 0.45 -2.55 -19.20
N GLY A 191 0.58 -3.41 -18.20
CA GLY A 191 -0.40 -3.61 -17.14
C GLY A 191 -0.36 -2.53 -16.06
N ILE A 192 -0.65 -2.92 -14.84
CA ILE A 192 -0.62 -2.00 -13.69
C ILE A 192 0.79 -1.43 -13.47
N GLN A 193 0.83 -0.14 -13.19
CA GLN A 193 2.10 0.52 -12.89
C GLN A 193 2.65 0.05 -11.55
N TYR A 194 3.96 -0.19 -11.47
CA TYR A 194 4.64 -0.65 -10.26
C TYR A 194 4.31 0.19 -9.02
N VAL A 195 4.31 1.53 -9.15
CA VAL A 195 4.02 2.44 -8.03
C VAL A 195 2.58 2.28 -7.53
N THR A 196 1.63 2.12 -8.46
CA THR A 196 0.21 1.90 -8.13
C THR A 196 0.03 0.56 -7.39
N LEU A 197 0.70 -0.50 -7.88
CA LEU A 197 0.68 -1.80 -7.24
C LEU A 197 1.32 -1.75 -5.84
N LEU A 198 2.48 -1.11 -5.72
CA LEU A 198 3.18 -0.95 -4.45
C LEU A 198 2.30 -0.24 -3.40
N ASP A 199 1.60 0.81 -3.81
CA ASP A 199 0.70 1.57 -2.95
C ASP A 199 -0.55 0.75 -2.55
N ARG A 200 -1.05 -0.08 -3.47
CA ARG A 200 -2.13 -1.03 -3.19
C ARG A 200 -1.71 -2.10 -2.21
N ILE A 201 -0.52 -2.71 -2.39
CA ILE A 201 0.04 -3.73 -1.49
C ILE A 201 0.17 -3.19 -0.06
N LYS A 202 0.69 -1.97 0.11
CA LYS A 202 0.83 -1.34 1.44
C LYS A 202 -0.50 -1.17 2.16
N ARG A 203 -1.58 -0.94 1.42
CA ARG A 203 -2.94 -0.78 1.98
C ARG A 203 -3.73 -2.08 2.09
N SER A 204 -3.23 -3.15 1.47
CA SER A 204 -3.86 -4.46 1.52
C SER A 204 -3.69 -5.10 2.90
N ASP A 205 -4.63 -5.93 3.29
CA ASP A 205 -4.57 -6.78 4.47
C ASP A 205 -3.99 -8.17 4.17
N VAL A 206 -3.47 -8.38 2.96
CA VAL A 206 -2.83 -9.63 2.50
C VAL A 206 -1.32 -9.51 2.63
N MET A 207 -0.68 -10.52 3.19
CA MET A 207 0.78 -10.64 3.18
C MET A 207 1.23 -11.29 1.88
N LEU A 208 2.24 -10.71 1.24
CA LEU A 208 2.86 -11.28 0.06
C LEU A 208 4.14 -12.02 0.48
N HIS A 209 4.31 -13.23 -0.02
CA HIS A 209 5.56 -13.98 0.09
C HIS A 209 5.98 -14.42 -1.31
N ALA A 210 7.27 -14.61 -1.53
CA ALA A 210 7.77 -15.08 -2.81
C ALA A 210 8.76 -16.24 -2.64
N ILE A 211 8.61 -17.22 -3.51
CA ILE A 211 9.58 -18.31 -3.73
C ILE A 211 10.19 -18.03 -5.09
N GLY A 212 11.41 -17.53 -5.09
CA GLY A 212 12.12 -17.11 -6.28
C GLY A 212 12.95 -18.22 -6.87
N PHE A 213 12.93 -18.39 -8.18
CA PHE A 213 13.69 -19.36 -8.94
C PHE A 213 14.65 -18.67 -9.92
N GLY A 214 15.72 -19.37 -10.31
CA GLY A 214 16.62 -18.91 -11.36
C GLY A 214 17.62 -17.85 -10.92
N GLY A 215 18.27 -17.20 -11.91
CA GLY A 215 19.43 -16.34 -11.69
C GLY A 215 19.23 -14.85 -12.03
N ASP A 216 18.04 -14.41 -12.42
CA ASP A 216 17.80 -12.98 -12.68
C ASP A 216 17.62 -12.22 -11.36
N ARG A 217 18.75 -11.84 -10.79
CA ARG A 217 18.80 -11.06 -9.54
C ARG A 217 17.98 -9.78 -9.60
N ALA A 218 18.01 -9.08 -10.74
CA ALA A 218 17.32 -7.80 -10.84
C ALA A 218 15.80 -7.97 -10.85
N ALA A 219 15.30 -9.06 -11.42
CA ALA A 219 13.89 -9.42 -11.38
C ALA A 219 13.46 -9.81 -9.96
N LEU A 220 14.22 -10.69 -9.31
CA LEU A 220 13.96 -11.13 -7.94
C LEU A 220 14.05 -10.00 -6.92
N ASP A 221 15.02 -9.09 -7.05
CA ASP A 221 15.14 -7.90 -6.19
C ASP A 221 13.93 -6.95 -6.32
N ARG A 222 13.33 -6.85 -7.52
CA ARG A 222 12.10 -6.06 -7.72
C ARG A 222 10.90 -6.71 -7.03
N LEU A 223 10.76 -8.03 -7.18
CA LEU A 223 9.70 -8.76 -6.51
C LEU A 223 9.85 -8.65 -4.99
N ASN A 224 11.08 -8.73 -4.48
CA ASN A 224 11.36 -8.58 -3.06
C ASN A 224 10.88 -7.22 -2.51
N GLN A 225 11.02 -6.13 -3.26
CA GLN A 225 10.50 -4.81 -2.84
C GLN A 225 8.97 -4.79 -2.70
N LEU A 226 8.25 -5.50 -3.56
CA LEU A 226 6.79 -5.66 -3.43
C LEU A 226 6.42 -6.53 -2.23
N VAL A 227 7.19 -7.59 -2.00
CA VAL A 227 7.03 -8.49 -0.86
C VAL A 227 7.29 -7.76 0.46
N GLU A 228 8.40 -7.03 0.57
CA GLU A 228 8.75 -6.20 1.73
C GLU A 228 7.71 -5.12 2.02
N ALA A 229 7.08 -4.56 0.99
CA ALA A 229 6.01 -3.58 1.17
C ALA A 229 4.74 -4.15 1.85
N SER A 230 4.63 -5.47 1.89
CA SER A 230 3.61 -6.21 2.62
C SER A 230 4.15 -6.85 3.89
N ASP A 231 5.31 -6.43 4.41
CA ASP A 231 6.01 -7.06 5.54
C ASP A 231 6.12 -8.59 5.39
N GLY A 232 6.16 -9.06 4.15
CA GLY A 232 6.35 -10.46 3.81
C GLY A 232 7.82 -10.81 3.67
N SER A 233 8.10 -12.00 3.12
CA SER A 233 9.45 -12.50 2.94
C SER A 233 9.63 -13.22 1.62
N GLN A 234 10.83 -13.11 1.04
CA GLN A 234 11.22 -13.80 -0.17
C GLN A 234 12.35 -14.80 0.13
N TRP A 235 12.25 -16.00 -0.45
CA TRP A 235 13.28 -17.00 -0.42
C TRP A 235 13.65 -17.44 -1.84
N GLU A 236 14.93 -17.46 -2.14
CA GLU A 236 15.45 -17.89 -3.44
C GLU A 236 15.90 -19.33 -3.34
N ILE A 237 15.32 -20.19 -4.19
CA ILE A 237 15.69 -21.61 -4.24
C ILE A 237 17.03 -21.79 -4.96
N GLY A 238 17.92 -22.56 -4.34
CA GLY A 238 19.27 -22.81 -4.83
C GLY A 238 20.15 -23.47 -3.77
N GLU A 239 21.47 -23.23 -3.84
CA GLU A 239 22.43 -23.86 -2.90
C GLU A 239 22.24 -23.44 -1.44
N ALA A 240 21.74 -22.23 -1.20
CA ALA A 240 21.57 -21.65 0.14
C ALA A 240 20.21 -21.92 0.79
N CYS A 241 19.20 -22.29 0.00
CA CYS A 241 17.84 -22.54 0.46
C CYS A 241 17.17 -23.57 -0.44
N THR A 242 16.75 -24.69 0.12
CA THR A 242 15.93 -25.68 -0.60
C THR A 242 14.46 -25.34 -0.53
N ALA A 243 13.64 -25.99 -1.35
CA ALA A 243 12.19 -25.84 -1.35
C ALA A 243 11.57 -26.12 0.03
N ASP A 244 11.96 -27.22 0.67
CA ASP A 244 11.51 -27.58 2.02
C ASP A 244 11.90 -26.54 3.07
N GLN A 245 13.13 -26.00 2.99
CA GLN A 245 13.59 -24.95 3.89
C GLN A 245 12.81 -23.63 3.70
N ALA A 246 12.40 -23.31 2.48
CA ALA A 246 11.58 -22.16 2.22
C ALA A 246 10.18 -22.33 2.81
N ALA A 247 9.59 -23.52 2.69
CA ALA A 247 8.32 -23.86 3.31
C ALA A 247 8.39 -23.79 4.84
N ASP A 248 9.43 -24.36 5.46
CA ASP A 248 9.64 -24.29 6.91
C ASP A 248 9.75 -22.84 7.40
N ARG A 249 10.55 -22.02 6.73
CA ARG A 249 10.71 -20.59 7.07
C ARG A 249 9.41 -19.79 6.92
N LEU A 250 8.58 -20.08 5.91
CA LEU A 250 7.28 -19.44 5.73
C LEU A 250 6.35 -19.78 6.88
N VAL A 251 6.22 -21.07 7.23
CA VAL A 251 5.33 -21.52 8.32
C VAL A 251 5.86 -21.07 9.69
N GLU A 252 7.16 -21.00 9.88
CA GLU A 252 7.77 -20.44 11.08
C GLU A 252 7.48 -18.95 11.20
N TYR A 253 7.68 -18.18 10.13
CA TYR A 253 7.43 -16.74 10.10
C TYR A 253 5.97 -16.42 10.41
N THR A 254 5.03 -17.00 9.66
CA THR A 254 3.60 -16.77 9.87
C THR A 254 3.13 -17.25 11.24
N GLY A 255 3.64 -18.41 11.70
CA GLY A 255 3.26 -19.04 12.96
C GLY A 255 3.72 -18.32 14.22
N ARG A 256 4.80 -17.49 14.13
CA ARG A 256 5.33 -16.72 15.27
C ARG A 256 4.67 -15.37 15.47
N LEU A 257 3.95 -14.86 14.48
CA LEU A 257 3.24 -13.60 14.58
C LEU A 257 2.22 -13.64 15.71
N PHE A 258 2.20 -12.62 16.57
CA PHE A 258 1.14 -12.46 17.57
C PHE A 258 -0.13 -11.99 16.88
N VAL A 259 -1.26 -12.62 17.22
CA VAL A 259 -2.57 -12.19 16.77
C VAL A 259 -3.31 -11.53 17.92
N LEU A 260 -3.68 -10.25 17.73
CA LEU A 260 -4.33 -9.45 18.76
C LEU A 260 -5.67 -8.95 18.23
N GLY A 261 -6.71 -9.06 19.07
CA GLY A 261 -8.01 -8.47 18.80
C GLY A 261 -8.30 -7.34 19.77
N PHE A 262 -8.86 -6.23 19.30
CA PHE A 262 -9.27 -5.08 20.11
C PHE A 262 -10.74 -4.78 19.85
N ASP A 263 -11.52 -4.64 20.92
CA ASP A 263 -12.94 -4.31 20.83
C ASP A 263 -13.10 -2.82 20.50
N LEU A 264 -13.63 -2.53 19.32
CA LEU A 264 -13.93 -1.19 18.84
C LEU A 264 -15.41 -0.81 19.04
N SER A 265 -16.15 -1.51 19.89
CA SER A 265 -17.56 -1.20 20.17
C SER A 265 -17.74 0.28 20.50
N GLY A 266 -18.60 0.98 19.75
CA GLY A 266 -18.83 2.41 19.89
C GLY A 266 -17.73 3.32 19.30
N TYR A 267 -16.80 2.77 18.55
CA TYR A 267 -15.91 3.53 17.67
C TYR A 267 -16.59 3.69 16.30
N VAL A 268 -16.61 4.89 15.76
CA VAL A 268 -17.21 5.18 14.46
C VAL A 268 -16.09 5.46 13.47
N SER A 269 -15.99 4.61 12.46
CA SER A 269 -15.05 4.78 11.35
C SER A 269 -15.76 5.37 10.13
N ASP A 270 -15.12 6.34 9.49
CA ASP A 270 -15.53 6.92 8.20
C ASP A 270 -14.89 6.27 6.98
N GLY A 271 -14.09 5.21 7.21
CA GLY A 271 -13.34 4.52 6.17
C GLY A 271 -12.03 5.21 5.77
N ALA A 272 -11.66 6.32 6.41
CA ALA A 272 -10.38 6.97 6.16
C ALA A 272 -9.23 6.19 6.81
N GLU A 273 -8.05 6.32 6.21
CA GLU A 273 -6.80 5.80 6.78
C GLU A 273 -6.46 6.57 8.07
N GLN A 274 -6.13 5.84 9.13
CA GLN A 274 -5.91 6.39 10.46
C GLN A 274 -4.64 5.84 11.10
N PRO A 275 -3.93 6.66 11.91
CA PRO A 275 -2.76 6.21 12.64
C PRO A 275 -3.17 5.23 13.75
N LEU A 276 -2.51 4.08 13.75
CA LEU A 276 -2.61 3.04 14.77
C LEU A 276 -1.31 2.96 15.56
N SER A 277 -1.38 3.06 16.88
CA SER A 277 -0.24 2.82 17.76
C SER A 277 -0.55 1.65 18.69
N LEU A 278 0.38 0.70 18.79
CA LEU A 278 0.32 -0.42 19.73
C LEU A 278 1.40 -0.27 20.79
N VAL A 279 1.05 -0.57 22.03
CA VAL A 279 1.96 -0.57 23.18
C VAL A 279 1.89 -1.93 23.86
N PHE A 280 3.07 -2.53 24.10
CA PHE A 280 3.21 -3.85 24.71
C PHE A 280 3.89 -3.74 26.07
N SER A 281 3.36 -4.42 27.06
CA SER A 281 3.92 -4.42 28.40
C SER A 281 3.98 -5.82 29.03
N SER A 282 4.97 -6.00 29.91
CA SER A 282 5.11 -7.17 30.79
C SER A 282 5.00 -6.70 32.23
N GLY A 283 3.85 -6.94 32.86
CA GLY A 283 3.52 -6.32 34.13
C GLY A 283 3.45 -4.79 34.04
N ALA A 284 4.36 -4.09 34.74
CA ALA A 284 4.46 -2.63 34.69
C ALA A 284 5.56 -2.10 33.74
N GLU A 285 6.31 -2.99 33.12
CA GLU A 285 7.42 -2.66 32.23
C GLU A 285 6.95 -2.55 30.78
N LEU A 286 7.37 -1.49 30.07
CA LEU A 286 7.16 -1.32 28.64
C LEU A 286 8.13 -2.25 27.90
N VAL A 287 7.60 -3.18 27.11
CA VAL A 287 8.38 -4.17 26.36
C VAL A 287 8.63 -3.72 24.91
N GLY A 288 7.64 -3.06 24.31
CA GLY A 288 7.72 -2.60 22.93
C GLY A 288 6.59 -1.66 22.56
N GLN A 289 6.78 -0.99 21.45
CA GLN A 289 5.74 -0.20 20.77
C GLN A 289 5.88 -0.33 19.27
N ALA A 290 4.75 -0.21 18.55
CA ALA A 290 4.72 -0.24 17.10
C ALA A 290 3.68 0.77 16.59
N GLU A 291 3.92 1.32 15.43
CA GLU A 291 3.02 2.28 14.77
C GLU A 291 2.77 1.83 13.33
N SER A 292 1.56 2.03 12.85
CA SER A 292 1.15 1.73 11.47
C SER A 292 -0.02 2.63 11.08
N GLN A 293 -0.50 2.48 9.85
CA GLN A 293 -1.76 3.05 9.39
C GLN A 293 -2.78 1.93 9.22
N VAL A 294 -4.04 2.22 9.48
CA VAL A 294 -5.13 1.25 9.29
C VAL A 294 -6.34 1.93 8.65
N THR A 295 -6.95 1.26 7.69
CA THR A 295 -8.26 1.62 7.14
C THR A 295 -9.28 0.65 7.69
N LEU A 296 -10.22 1.17 8.48
CA LEU A 296 -11.31 0.38 9.03
C LEU A 296 -12.53 0.48 8.12
N PRO A 297 -13.39 -0.56 8.05
CA PRO A 297 -14.67 -0.47 7.36
C PRO A 297 -15.50 0.70 7.87
N VAL A 298 -16.27 1.34 7.00
CA VAL A 298 -17.22 2.38 7.39
C VAL A 298 -18.21 1.79 8.37
N SER A 299 -18.38 2.42 9.52
CA SER A 299 -19.36 1.98 10.51
C SER A 299 -20.77 2.12 9.95
N GLN A 300 -21.53 1.03 9.94
CA GLN A 300 -22.94 1.10 9.56
C GLN A 300 -23.70 1.88 10.64
N ASP A 301 -24.47 2.89 10.20
CA ASP A 301 -25.39 3.61 11.11
C ASP A 301 -26.43 2.59 11.63
N PRO A 302 -26.50 2.33 12.96
CA PRO A 302 -27.47 1.39 13.51
C PRO A 302 -28.94 1.82 13.29
N GLY A 303 -29.18 3.01 12.71
CA GLY A 303 -30.48 3.53 12.36
C GLY A 303 -30.77 3.57 10.84
N ALA A 304 -29.83 3.21 9.99
CA ALA A 304 -30.09 3.12 8.55
C ALA A 304 -30.89 1.85 8.26
N GLU A 305 -32.15 2.00 7.83
CA GLU A 305 -32.88 0.89 7.21
C GLU A 305 -32.06 0.36 6.02
N PRO A 306 -31.90 -0.96 5.86
CA PRO A 306 -31.16 -1.50 4.72
C PRO A 306 -31.83 -1.00 3.45
N GLU A 307 -31.07 -0.34 2.58
CA GLU A 307 -31.55 -0.03 1.25
C GLU A 307 -32.03 -1.34 0.61
N PRO A 308 -33.24 -1.38 0.02
CA PRO A 308 -33.71 -2.59 -0.61
C PRO A 308 -32.74 -2.94 -1.73
N ASP A 309 -32.18 -4.14 -1.61
CA ASP A 309 -31.31 -4.77 -2.61
C ASP A 309 -31.89 -4.49 -4.00
N SER A 310 -31.21 -3.68 -4.79
CA SER A 310 -31.53 -3.42 -6.18
C SER A 310 -31.21 -4.68 -6.99
N GLY A 311 -31.92 -5.76 -6.65
CA GLY A 311 -31.88 -7.00 -7.37
C GLY A 311 -32.04 -6.72 -8.86
N THR A 312 -31.05 -7.09 -9.61
CA THR A 312 -31.00 -7.10 -11.06
C THR A 312 -32.29 -7.72 -11.58
N GLU A 313 -33.23 -6.86 -11.96
CA GLU A 313 -34.46 -7.26 -12.66
C GLU A 313 -34.02 -7.81 -14.02
N LEU A 314 -34.13 -9.11 -14.17
CA LEU A 314 -33.95 -9.78 -15.46
C LEU A 314 -34.88 -9.16 -16.48
N PRO A 315 -34.43 -8.79 -17.68
CA PRO A 315 -35.28 -8.21 -18.69
C PRO A 315 -36.38 -9.21 -19.07
N ALA A 316 -37.63 -8.76 -18.94
CA ALA A 316 -38.81 -9.50 -19.40
C ALA A 316 -38.75 -9.69 -20.93
N PRO A 317 -39.25 -10.85 -21.45
CA PRO A 317 -39.22 -11.13 -22.87
C PRO A 317 -40.10 -10.15 -23.64
N GLU A 318 -39.58 -9.65 -24.78
CA GLU A 318 -40.30 -8.80 -25.73
C GLU A 318 -41.56 -9.51 -26.25
N PRO A 319 -42.73 -8.82 -26.32
CA PRO A 319 -43.89 -9.30 -27.05
C PRO A 319 -43.79 -8.93 -28.53
N GLU A 320 -44.12 -9.89 -29.39
CA GLU A 320 -44.17 -9.77 -30.85
C GLU A 320 -45.21 -8.73 -31.34
N PRO A 321 -45.05 -8.19 -32.57
CA PRO A 321 -45.83 -7.05 -33.04
C PRO A 321 -47.15 -7.48 -33.69
N GLY A 322 -48.24 -6.87 -33.27
CA GLY A 322 -49.57 -7.06 -33.87
C GLY A 322 -50.41 -5.78 -33.89
N GLY A 323 -50.53 -5.21 -35.08
CA GLY A 323 -51.75 -4.64 -35.65
C GLY A 323 -52.29 -3.29 -35.14
N GLY A 324 -52.02 -2.26 -35.85
CA GLY A 324 -52.78 -1.22 -36.51
C GLY A 324 -53.86 -0.35 -35.78
N ALA A 325 -53.58 1.00 -35.82
CA ALA A 325 -54.42 2.16 -36.05
C ALA A 325 -55.41 2.68 -34.96
N PRO A 326 -55.79 4.00 -34.98
CA PRO A 326 -55.13 5.22 -35.44
C PRO A 326 -55.09 6.38 -34.39
N ALA A 327 -54.42 7.45 -34.76
CA ALA A 327 -54.09 8.68 -34.04
C ALA A 327 -55.27 9.42 -33.38
N ALA A 328 -54.99 10.00 -32.22
CA ALA A 328 -55.68 11.16 -31.65
C ALA A 328 -54.66 12.21 -31.19
N GLN A 329 -54.96 13.46 -31.52
CA GLN A 329 -54.13 14.67 -31.34
C GLN A 329 -53.95 15.10 -29.87
N PRO A 330 -52.88 15.83 -29.56
CA PRO A 330 -52.59 16.28 -28.19
C PRO A 330 -53.44 17.49 -27.78
N ALA A 331 -53.94 17.44 -26.53
CA ALA A 331 -54.57 18.56 -25.84
C ALA A 331 -53.51 19.46 -25.17
N ALA A 332 -53.75 20.76 -25.20
CA ALA A 332 -52.91 21.82 -24.64
C ALA A 332 -52.85 21.80 -23.10
N PRO A 333 -51.80 22.35 -22.50
CA PRO A 333 -51.65 22.37 -21.04
C PRO A 333 -52.51 23.42 -20.37
N GLU A 334 -53.21 23.04 -19.28
CA GLU A 334 -53.91 23.94 -18.38
C GLU A 334 -52.92 24.64 -17.47
N GLU A 335 -53.04 25.97 -17.41
CA GLU A 335 -52.39 26.88 -16.45
C GLU A 335 -52.91 26.63 -15.03
N GLN A 336 -52.01 26.37 -14.08
CA GLN A 336 -52.30 26.45 -12.65
C GLN A 336 -51.95 27.82 -12.10
N PRO A 337 -52.80 28.44 -11.23
CA PRO A 337 -52.56 29.79 -10.73
C PRO A 337 -51.50 29.84 -9.64
N GLU A 338 -50.61 30.81 -9.75
CA GLU A 338 -49.61 31.15 -8.75
C GLU A 338 -50.21 31.59 -7.42
N PRO A 339 -49.66 31.20 -6.25
CA PRO A 339 -50.01 31.80 -4.98
C PRO A 339 -49.23 33.11 -4.77
N SER A 340 -49.98 34.17 -4.53
CA SER A 340 -49.52 35.52 -4.22
C SER A 340 -48.57 35.57 -3.02
N ALA A 341 -47.35 36.06 -3.26
CA ALA A 341 -46.37 36.41 -2.23
C ALA A 341 -46.62 37.87 -1.73
N LEU A 342 -46.77 38.01 -0.44
CA LEU A 342 -46.35 39.15 0.40
C LEU A 342 -47.03 39.05 1.79
N PRO A 343 -46.39 39.36 2.95
CA PRO A 343 -45.09 40.03 3.14
C PRO A 343 -44.16 39.34 4.14
N LEU A 344 -43.03 38.86 3.67
CA LEU A 344 -41.93 38.41 4.56
C LEU A 344 -40.62 39.18 4.30
N ALA A 345 -40.69 40.32 3.66
CA ALA A 345 -39.53 41.06 3.15
C ALA A 345 -38.82 41.96 4.19
N LEU A 346 -39.33 42.09 5.42
CA LEU A 346 -38.70 42.97 6.43
C LEU A 346 -37.78 42.26 7.45
N GLY A 347 -37.85 40.94 7.56
CA GLY A 347 -37.03 40.18 8.50
C GLY A 347 -35.68 39.74 7.93
N VAL A 348 -35.59 39.44 6.63
CA VAL A 348 -34.41 38.92 5.97
C VAL A 348 -33.35 39.98 5.71
N GLY A 349 -33.78 41.23 5.44
CA GLY A 349 -32.86 42.34 5.18
C GLY A 349 -31.96 42.69 6.38
N ALA A 350 -32.49 42.62 7.59
CA ALA A 350 -31.73 42.93 8.81
C ALA A 350 -30.69 41.84 9.12
N ALA A 351 -31.03 40.56 8.90
CA ALA A 351 -30.12 39.46 9.11
C ALA A 351 -28.95 39.43 8.09
N VAL A 352 -29.26 39.73 6.82
CA VAL A 352 -28.24 39.81 5.76
C VAL A 352 -27.30 41.00 6.00
N LEU A 353 -27.83 42.15 6.48
CA LEU A 353 -27.01 43.33 6.78
C LEU A 353 -26.06 43.07 7.98
N VAL A 354 -26.53 42.34 9.00
CA VAL A 354 -25.68 41.93 10.14
C VAL A 354 -24.58 40.96 9.71
N VAL A 355 -24.90 40.00 8.82
CA VAL A 355 -23.89 39.05 8.30
C VAL A 355 -22.88 39.76 7.40
N ILE A 356 -23.32 40.70 6.55
CA ILE A 356 -22.40 41.49 5.72
C ILE A 356 -21.54 42.41 6.60
N LEU A 357 -22.11 43.06 7.63
CA LEU A 357 -21.33 43.88 8.56
C LEU A 357 -20.32 43.04 9.36
N ALA A 358 -20.72 41.85 9.81
CA ALA A 358 -19.82 40.90 10.48
C ALA A 358 -18.72 40.42 9.53
N ALA A 359 -19.03 40.11 8.28
CA ALA A 359 -18.05 39.72 7.26
C ALA A 359 -17.06 40.84 6.93
N VAL A 360 -17.54 42.12 6.88
CA VAL A 360 -16.68 43.30 6.65
C VAL A 360 -15.80 43.59 7.87
N VAL A 361 -16.30 43.38 9.09
CA VAL A 361 -15.52 43.57 10.32
C VAL A 361 -14.50 42.44 10.51
N LEU A 362 -14.89 41.20 10.18
CA LEU A 362 -13.96 40.04 10.18
C LEU A 362 -12.95 40.10 9.03
N GLY A 363 -13.36 40.57 7.85
CA GLY A 363 -12.47 40.77 6.71
C GLY A 363 -11.47 41.94 6.87
N ARG A 364 -11.71 42.86 7.82
CA ARG A 364 -10.78 43.94 8.17
C ARG A 364 -9.78 43.58 9.29
N ARG A 365 -9.89 42.38 9.88
CA ARG A 365 -8.75 41.86 10.64
C ARG A 365 -7.62 41.65 9.64
N LYS A 366 -6.59 42.49 9.70
CA LYS A 366 -5.33 42.28 8.97
C LYS A 366 -4.99 40.80 9.13
N LYS A 367 -4.95 40.09 7.99
CA LYS A 367 -4.30 38.80 7.91
C LYS A 367 -2.97 38.94 8.68
N PRO A 368 -2.64 38.07 9.64
CA PRO A 368 -1.31 38.08 10.20
C PRO A 368 -0.36 38.08 9.01
N GLU A 369 0.56 39.02 8.97
CA GLU A 369 1.62 39.08 7.98
C GLU A 369 2.34 37.74 8.17
N GLU A 370 2.11 36.81 7.25
CA GLU A 370 2.79 35.54 7.17
C GLU A 370 4.27 35.94 7.04
N VAL A 371 5.00 35.78 8.15
CA VAL A 371 6.46 35.89 8.10
C VAL A 371 6.87 34.91 7.01
N PRO A 372 7.52 35.34 5.91
CA PRO A 372 7.92 34.41 4.86
C PRO A 372 8.76 33.34 5.55
N GLN A 373 8.24 32.10 5.61
CA GLN A 373 9.08 30.99 5.98
C GLN A 373 10.22 31.01 4.97
N PRO A 374 11.48 30.95 5.41
CA PRO A 374 12.58 30.88 4.48
C PRO A 374 12.27 29.72 3.54
N ALA A 375 12.25 29.99 2.23
CA ALA A 375 12.05 28.98 1.21
C ALA A 375 12.98 27.81 1.55
N PRO A 376 12.50 26.54 1.50
CA PRO A 376 13.34 25.41 1.85
C PRO A 376 14.64 25.52 1.08
N ALA A 377 15.75 25.49 1.80
CA ALA A 377 17.07 25.62 1.23
C ALA A 377 17.25 24.40 0.30
N GLY A 378 17.15 24.62 -1.03
CA GLY A 378 17.33 23.54 -1.99
C GLY A 378 18.75 22.97 -1.91
N ILE A 379 18.89 21.71 -2.29
CA ILE A 379 20.20 21.04 -2.37
C ILE A 379 20.92 21.53 -3.64
N TYR A 380 22.09 22.11 -3.46
CA TYR A 380 22.96 22.48 -4.57
C TYR A 380 23.59 21.22 -5.17
N MET A 381 23.50 21.07 -6.50
CA MET A 381 23.99 19.91 -7.25
C MET A 381 24.88 20.33 -8.39
N ARG A 382 25.95 19.57 -8.61
CA ARG A 382 26.84 19.70 -9.77
C ARG A 382 26.78 18.45 -10.62
N LEU A 383 26.54 18.64 -11.92
CA LEU A 383 26.52 17.59 -12.92
C LEU A 383 27.94 17.40 -13.50
N GLU A 384 28.40 16.15 -13.50
CA GLU A 384 29.63 15.74 -14.20
C GLU A 384 29.26 14.70 -15.26
N VAL A 385 29.30 15.08 -16.53
CA VAL A 385 29.02 14.17 -17.65
C VAL A 385 30.18 13.20 -17.83
N VAL A 386 29.90 11.90 -17.82
CA VAL A 386 30.87 10.82 -18.05
C VAL A 386 30.81 10.38 -19.51
N ARG A 387 29.62 10.29 -20.09
CA ARG A 387 29.39 9.92 -21.48
C ARG A 387 28.15 10.63 -22.02
N GLY A 388 28.15 10.95 -23.32
CA GLY A 388 27.02 11.58 -24.00
C GLY A 388 27.22 13.07 -24.21
N ALA A 389 26.45 13.65 -25.13
CA ALA A 389 26.46 15.07 -25.44
C ALA A 389 25.28 15.75 -24.73
N GLN A 390 25.59 16.56 -23.72
CA GLN A 390 24.57 17.37 -23.04
C GLN A 390 24.10 18.49 -24.00
N ARG A 391 22.78 18.72 -24.07
CA ARG A 391 22.21 19.80 -24.90
C ARG A 391 22.39 21.19 -24.32
N THR A 392 22.48 21.27 -22.99
CA THR A 392 22.67 22.55 -22.28
C THR A 392 24.01 22.55 -21.58
N GLU A 393 24.72 23.68 -21.60
CA GLU A 393 26.02 23.85 -20.90
C GLU A 393 25.83 24.01 -19.38
N ARG A 394 24.63 23.86 -18.89
CA ARG A 394 24.31 24.02 -17.46
C ARG A 394 24.80 22.80 -16.68
N THR A 395 25.76 23.01 -15.80
CA THR A 395 26.35 21.96 -14.94
C THR A 395 25.99 22.12 -13.45
N GLU A 396 25.27 23.18 -13.09
CA GLU A 396 24.93 23.50 -11.70
C GLU A 396 23.44 23.70 -11.57
N PHE A 397 22.85 23.00 -10.59
CA PHE A 397 21.42 22.95 -10.33
C PHE A 397 21.13 23.15 -8.85
N THR A 398 19.96 23.66 -8.52
CA THR A 398 19.45 23.66 -7.15
C THR A 398 18.18 22.84 -7.13
N LEU A 399 18.24 21.66 -6.52
CA LEU A 399 17.09 20.79 -6.32
C LEU A 399 16.26 21.37 -5.17
N ARG A 400 15.05 21.82 -5.47
CA ARG A 400 14.07 22.28 -4.47
C ARG A 400 12.91 21.31 -4.35
N ASP A 401 12.37 20.87 -5.47
CA ASP A 401 11.30 19.88 -5.58
C ASP A 401 11.80 18.72 -6.45
N GLU A 402 11.92 18.92 -7.75
CA GLU A 402 12.37 17.91 -8.71
C GLU A 402 13.19 18.51 -9.86
N LEU A 403 14.03 17.69 -10.50
CA LEU A 403 14.75 17.98 -11.74
C LEU A 403 14.49 16.85 -12.73
N HIS A 404 14.06 17.20 -13.95
CA HIS A 404 13.78 16.22 -15.01
C HIS A 404 15.02 15.98 -15.89
N ILE A 405 15.20 14.71 -16.25
CA ILE A 405 16.28 14.24 -17.14
C ILE A 405 15.62 13.61 -18.37
N GLY A 406 16.13 13.96 -19.57
CA GLY A 406 15.56 13.39 -20.79
C GLY A 406 16.17 13.96 -22.06
N ARG A 407 15.58 13.60 -23.21
CA ARG A 407 15.95 14.14 -24.51
C ARG A 407 15.25 15.46 -24.83
N ASP A 408 14.12 15.75 -24.19
CA ASP A 408 13.38 16.99 -24.38
C ASP A 408 14.25 18.17 -23.92
N PRO A 409 14.45 19.22 -24.76
CA PRO A 409 15.15 20.44 -24.35
C PRO A 409 14.51 21.16 -23.15
N ALA A 410 13.26 20.86 -22.83
CA ALA A 410 12.55 21.38 -21.65
C ALA A 410 12.97 20.68 -20.35
N CYS A 411 13.69 19.55 -20.40
CA CYS A 411 14.25 18.91 -19.22
C CYS A 411 15.37 19.76 -18.62
N ASP A 412 15.51 19.73 -17.28
CA ASP A 412 16.59 20.44 -16.57
C ASP A 412 17.96 19.91 -16.97
N ILE A 413 18.06 18.58 -17.16
CA ILE A 413 19.26 17.88 -17.64
C ILE A 413 18.88 17.20 -18.95
N ALA A 414 19.24 17.82 -20.08
CA ALA A 414 18.89 17.32 -21.40
C ALA A 414 20.14 16.81 -22.15
N PHE A 415 20.01 15.61 -22.74
CA PHE A 415 21.03 15.01 -23.59
C PHE A 415 20.57 14.91 -25.04
N ASP A 416 21.51 15.04 -25.99
CA ASP A 416 21.27 14.83 -27.41
C ASP A 416 21.49 13.36 -27.77
N ASP A 417 20.51 12.53 -27.40
CA ASP A 417 20.57 11.07 -27.52
C ASP A 417 19.21 10.52 -27.94
N GLU A 418 19.18 9.93 -29.15
CA GLU A 418 17.95 9.36 -29.72
C GLU A 418 17.45 8.12 -28.93
N THR A 419 18.33 7.45 -28.18
CA THR A 419 18.00 6.31 -27.34
C THR A 419 17.39 6.71 -26.00
N LEU A 420 17.36 8.03 -25.71
CA LEU A 420 16.81 8.58 -24.47
C LEU A 420 15.34 8.99 -24.68
N SER A 421 14.47 8.64 -23.77
CA SER A 421 13.07 9.10 -23.76
C SER A 421 12.99 10.61 -23.63
N LEU A 422 11.92 11.24 -24.13
CA LEU A 422 11.70 12.69 -24.01
C LEU A 422 11.78 13.14 -22.56
N ARG A 423 11.06 12.45 -21.67
CA ARG A 423 11.23 12.49 -20.21
C ARG A 423 11.62 11.10 -19.77
N ASN A 424 12.85 10.93 -19.29
CA ASN A 424 13.41 9.64 -18.96
C ASN A 424 13.32 9.34 -17.46
N SER A 425 13.77 10.28 -16.65
CA SER A 425 13.82 10.13 -15.20
C SER A 425 13.72 11.47 -14.50
N ARG A 426 13.48 11.45 -13.18
CA ARG A 426 13.53 12.66 -12.34
C ARG A 426 14.37 12.43 -11.10
N VAL A 427 15.03 13.50 -10.64
CA VAL A 427 15.67 13.58 -9.33
C VAL A 427 14.81 14.47 -8.44
N PHE A 428 14.44 14.01 -7.26
CA PHE A 428 13.55 14.74 -6.36
C PHE A 428 13.99 14.64 -4.90
N LEU A 429 13.43 15.53 -4.07
CA LEU A 429 13.64 15.52 -2.63
C LEU A 429 12.47 14.85 -1.94
N ASP A 430 12.77 13.87 -1.08
CA ASP A 430 11.83 13.31 -0.14
C ASP A 430 12.48 13.19 1.24
N GLN A 431 11.80 13.71 2.27
CA GLN A 431 12.25 13.74 3.67
C GLN A 431 13.71 14.19 3.86
N GLY A 432 14.18 15.12 3.00
CA GLY A 432 15.54 15.66 3.06
C GLY A 432 16.62 14.77 2.42
N ALA A 433 16.24 13.68 1.78
CA ALA A 433 17.11 12.82 0.97
C ALA A 433 16.82 13.00 -0.53
N VAL A 434 17.84 12.76 -1.35
CA VAL A 434 17.75 12.84 -2.81
C VAL A 434 17.43 11.48 -3.37
N TYR A 435 16.41 11.41 -4.23
CA TYR A 435 15.98 10.20 -4.93
C TYR A 435 16.03 10.39 -6.44
N LEU A 436 16.22 9.29 -7.15
CA LEU A 436 16.08 9.19 -8.61
C LEU A 436 14.97 8.20 -8.93
N GLU A 437 14.10 8.57 -9.86
CA GLU A 437 13.01 7.74 -10.36
C GLU A 437 13.06 7.68 -11.88
N ASP A 438 12.89 6.50 -12.45
CA ASP A 438 12.67 6.30 -13.88
C ASP A 438 11.21 6.59 -14.22
N LEU A 439 10.97 7.43 -15.23
CA LEU A 439 9.63 7.84 -15.67
C LEU A 439 9.11 6.93 -16.80
N GLN A 440 9.24 5.61 -16.63
CA GLN A 440 8.86 4.61 -17.64
C GLN A 440 9.58 4.84 -18.97
N SER A 441 10.87 5.02 -18.88
CA SER A 441 11.70 5.28 -20.06
C SER A 441 11.86 4.01 -20.91
N GLN A 442 11.98 4.20 -22.23
CA GLN A 442 12.06 3.09 -23.19
C GLN A 442 13.26 2.17 -22.96
N ASN A 443 14.41 2.71 -22.54
CA ASN A 443 15.66 1.96 -22.35
C ASN A 443 16.08 1.89 -20.87
N GLY A 444 15.23 2.35 -19.95
CA GLY A 444 15.48 2.34 -18.52
C GLY A 444 16.53 3.34 -18.04
N THR A 445 16.62 3.51 -16.74
CA THR A 445 17.63 4.29 -16.00
C THR A 445 18.44 3.34 -15.13
N ARG A 446 19.73 3.63 -14.92
CA ARG A 446 20.60 2.84 -14.02
C ARG A 446 21.36 3.75 -13.07
N VAL A 447 21.58 3.27 -11.84
CA VAL A 447 22.47 3.90 -10.85
C VAL A 447 23.60 2.93 -10.54
N ASN A 448 24.85 3.34 -10.77
CA ASN A 448 26.03 2.48 -10.59
C ASN A 448 25.93 1.13 -11.33
N GLY A 449 25.29 1.13 -12.51
CA GLY A 449 25.05 -0.07 -13.32
C GLY A 449 23.79 -0.84 -12.94
N THR A 450 23.18 -0.58 -11.78
CA THR A 450 21.93 -1.23 -11.32
C THR A 450 20.73 -0.50 -11.93
N PRO A 451 19.79 -1.20 -12.57
CA PRO A 451 18.57 -0.60 -13.11
C PRO A 451 17.70 0.03 -12.01
N VAL A 452 17.08 1.18 -12.34
CA VAL A 452 16.15 1.91 -11.47
C VAL A 452 14.73 1.58 -11.90
N TYR A 453 13.98 0.92 -11.04
CA TYR A 453 12.59 0.52 -11.29
C TYR A 453 11.61 1.14 -10.30
N ALA A 454 12.14 1.62 -9.17
CA ALA A 454 11.44 2.39 -8.15
C ALA A 454 12.36 3.57 -7.75
N PRO A 455 11.83 4.57 -7.03
CA PRO A 455 12.67 5.64 -6.51
C PRO A 455 13.85 5.12 -5.69
N VAL A 456 15.07 5.40 -6.16
CA VAL A 456 16.33 4.98 -5.53
C VAL A 456 16.97 6.17 -4.84
N ARG A 457 17.35 6.01 -3.58
CA ARG A 457 18.08 7.04 -2.86
C ARG A 457 19.48 7.23 -3.46
N LEU A 458 19.76 8.43 -3.94
CA LEU A 458 21.07 8.79 -4.48
C LEU A 458 22.05 9.19 -3.36
N ARG A 459 23.30 8.84 -3.58
CA ARG A 459 24.45 9.37 -2.85
C ARG A 459 25.24 10.32 -3.77
N SER A 460 25.84 11.32 -3.18
CA SER A 460 26.68 12.25 -3.94
C SER A 460 27.79 11.51 -4.70
N GLY A 461 27.82 11.68 -6.03
CA GLY A 461 28.78 11.03 -6.90
C GLY A 461 28.36 9.70 -7.50
N ASP A 462 27.15 9.20 -7.22
CA ASP A 462 26.59 8.03 -7.91
C ASP A 462 26.55 8.26 -9.43
N GLU A 463 26.87 7.23 -10.19
CA GLU A 463 26.85 7.28 -11.66
C GLU A 463 25.45 6.89 -12.15
N ILE A 464 24.81 7.81 -12.85
CA ILE A 464 23.49 7.64 -13.44
C ILE A 464 23.67 7.39 -14.93
N SER A 465 23.07 6.33 -15.46
CA SER A 465 23.07 6.02 -16.89
C SER A 465 21.65 6.03 -17.43
N VAL A 466 21.45 6.74 -18.55
CA VAL A 466 20.16 6.92 -19.24
C VAL A 466 20.39 6.84 -20.74
N GLY A 467 19.72 5.92 -21.42
CA GLY A 467 20.03 5.64 -22.83
C GLY A 467 21.51 5.32 -23.04
N SER A 468 22.19 6.03 -23.96
CA SER A 468 23.64 5.92 -24.16
C SER A 468 24.45 6.91 -23.30
N ALA A 469 23.81 7.84 -22.59
CA ALA A 469 24.45 8.84 -21.74
C ALA A 469 24.70 8.34 -20.33
N SER A 470 25.78 8.82 -19.69
CA SER A 470 26.02 8.63 -18.25
C SER A 470 26.63 9.88 -17.62
N PHE A 471 26.29 10.15 -16.36
CA PHE A 471 26.71 11.32 -15.61
C PHE A 471 26.68 11.06 -14.11
N ARG A 472 27.28 11.97 -13.33
CA ARG A 472 27.23 11.95 -11.86
C ARG A 472 26.66 13.25 -11.34
N LEU A 473 25.86 13.17 -10.30
CA LEU A 473 25.40 14.32 -9.53
C LEU A 473 26.17 14.38 -8.21
N LYS A 474 26.85 15.51 -7.97
CA LYS A 474 27.54 15.79 -6.70
C LYS A 474 26.77 16.84 -5.91
N PHE A 475 26.45 16.55 -4.67
CA PHE A 475 25.67 17.39 -3.75
C PHE A 475 26.10 17.20 -2.29
#